data_bf0d7652041d719d8fa7d34e72a9dca0
#
_entry.id   bf0d7652041d719d8fa7d34e72a9dca0
#
_cell.length_a   1.000
_cell.length_b   1.000
_cell.length_c   1.000
_cell.angle_alpha   90.00
_cell.angle_beta   90.00
_cell.angle_gamma   90.00
#
_symmetry.space_group_name_H-M   'P 1'
#
loop_
_entity.id
_entity.type
_entity.pdbx_description
1 polymer ?
#
loop_
_entity_poly.entity_id
_entity_poly.type
_entity_poly.pdbx_seq_one_letter_code
_entity_poly.pdbx_strand_id
1 'polypeptide(L)'
;MSYSLTPGYRVPALQRGLSPMETTLTKLTAGAGGAALMSALITPPPMWTIGAVGAAVAVLNVAPGPRSVARWAAVGYRRVRERTAPDRMTAQPGHTRTWTLYARHGTMQDPQGRADWHAAFARSLTFAGGQARTSGIQVHATHHAAVGATTAHTQTISVHVPRSLAPARVIDILEAEFAALGDLVPLTPEPVPAVIERGSGWVALEDGRYATTARITGWPDETGGDLMPRLLLGQEDDRSLAVLYRPLTPGQSRRSAKWQRAAGEAFVTDQIKQQTLDAASGEAHGALAQGATLVDLDAYLTVWGDSPESVTDARWQAALGADRHRIRLDWLLGQQHRAHVMTSPHGATTRKGAIL
;
A
#
# COMPACT_ATOMS: atom_id res chain seq x y z
N MET A 1 -19.19 12.41 10.45
CA MET A 1 -18.01 13.11 9.89
C MET A 1 -17.49 12.32 8.72
N SER A 2 -17.30 12.92 7.55
CA SER A 2 -16.61 12.32 6.42
C SER A 2 -15.13 12.70 6.49
N TYR A 3 -14.26 11.75 6.19
CA TYR A 3 -12.83 11.98 6.10
C TYR A 3 -12.44 11.99 4.63
N SER A 4 -11.72 13.01 4.18
CA SER A 4 -11.11 13.02 2.85
C SER A 4 -9.85 12.15 2.89
N LEU A 5 -9.83 11.09 2.09
CA LEU A 5 -8.67 10.18 1.97
C LEU A 5 -7.70 10.63 0.88
N THR A 6 -8.13 11.52 0.01
CA THR A 6 -7.28 12.09 -1.03
C THR A 6 -7.12 13.59 -0.78
N PRO A 7 -5.93 14.05 -0.44
CA PRO A 7 -5.65 15.48 -0.52
C PRO A 7 -5.92 15.89 -1.97
N GLY A 8 -6.91 16.72 -2.22
CA GLY A 8 -7.40 17.36 -3.45
C GLY A 8 -6.82 17.05 -4.84
N TYR A 9 -5.77 16.22 -4.92
CA TYR A 9 -5.11 15.82 -6.15
C TYR A 9 -5.73 14.52 -6.69
N ARG A 10 -6.62 14.66 -7.67
CA ARG A 10 -7.08 13.51 -8.45
C ARG A 10 -6.00 13.09 -9.42
N VAL A 11 -5.46 11.88 -9.21
CA VAL A 11 -4.57 11.26 -10.21
C VAL A 11 -5.28 11.26 -11.56
N PRO A 12 -4.68 11.79 -12.63
CA PRO A 12 -5.27 11.77 -13.97
C PRO A 12 -5.75 10.37 -14.35
N ALA A 13 -6.83 10.26 -15.11
CA ALA A 13 -7.43 8.98 -15.48
C ALA A 13 -6.43 7.99 -16.11
N LEU A 14 -5.47 8.51 -16.88
CA LEU A 14 -4.35 7.76 -17.47
C LEU A 14 -3.35 7.20 -16.45
N GLN A 15 -3.30 7.76 -15.24
CA GLN A 15 -2.38 7.32 -14.17
C GLN A 15 -3.10 6.56 -13.07
N ARG A 16 -4.43 6.42 -13.16
CA ARG A 16 -5.21 5.66 -12.17
C ARG A 16 -4.80 4.19 -12.25
N GLY A 17 -4.35 3.64 -11.12
CA GLY A 17 -3.90 2.26 -11.03
C GLY A 17 -2.42 2.04 -11.35
N LEU A 18 -1.66 3.08 -11.70
CA LEU A 18 -0.22 2.99 -11.84
C LEU A 18 0.46 3.03 -10.47
N SER A 19 1.48 2.21 -10.29
CA SER A 19 2.34 2.28 -9.10
C SER A 19 3.14 3.60 -9.10
N PRO A 20 3.68 4.05 -7.96
CA PRO A 20 4.55 5.24 -7.92
C PRO A 20 5.74 5.15 -8.89
N MET A 21 6.26 3.95 -9.10
CA MET A 21 7.36 3.71 -10.06
C MET A 21 6.90 3.89 -11.49
N GLU A 22 5.74 3.35 -11.85
CA GLU A 22 5.14 3.52 -13.18
C GLU A 22 4.78 4.97 -13.46
N THR A 23 4.26 5.67 -12.45
CA THR A 23 3.98 7.11 -12.53
C THR A 23 5.26 7.90 -12.78
N THR A 24 6.37 7.55 -12.12
CA THR A 24 7.67 8.18 -12.33
C THR A 24 8.21 7.87 -13.72
N LEU A 25 8.10 6.63 -14.17
CA LEU A 25 8.52 6.22 -15.52
C LEU A 25 7.71 6.96 -16.60
N THR A 26 6.40 7.09 -16.41
CA THR A 26 5.51 7.86 -17.29
C THR A 26 5.92 9.33 -17.35
N LYS A 27 6.27 9.94 -16.22
CA LYS A 27 6.74 11.33 -16.16
C LYS A 27 8.09 11.49 -16.83
N LEU A 28 9.01 10.57 -16.61
CA LEU A 28 10.35 10.58 -17.27
C LEU A 28 10.21 10.39 -18.78
N THR A 29 9.39 9.47 -19.23
CA THR A 29 9.14 9.24 -20.67
C THR A 29 8.42 10.41 -21.32
N ALA A 30 7.45 11.02 -20.65
CA ALA A 30 6.78 12.23 -21.11
C ALA A 30 7.74 13.43 -21.15
N GLY A 31 8.59 13.60 -20.14
CA GLY A 31 9.64 14.62 -20.10
C GLY A 31 10.69 14.43 -21.19
N ALA A 32 11.18 13.19 -21.38
CA ALA A 32 12.10 12.86 -22.45
C ALA A 32 11.48 13.06 -23.85
N GLY A 33 10.21 12.69 -24.01
CA GLY A 33 9.45 12.96 -25.26
C GLY A 33 9.28 14.45 -25.52
N GLY A 34 8.98 15.23 -24.49
CA GLY A 34 8.92 16.70 -24.60
C GLY A 34 10.27 17.33 -24.96
N ALA A 35 11.35 16.88 -24.32
CA ALA A 35 12.71 17.34 -24.66
C ALA A 35 13.12 16.95 -26.09
N ALA A 36 12.76 15.74 -26.53
CA ALA A 36 12.99 15.29 -27.91
C ALA A 36 12.21 16.13 -28.93
N LEU A 37 10.95 16.48 -28.62
CA LEU A 37 10.15 17.38 -29.43
C LEU A 37 10.74 18.79 -29.50
N MET A 38 11.23 19.32 -28.39
CA MET A 38 11.89 20.63 -28.35
C MET A 38 13.22 20.62 -29.11
N SER A 39 14.00 19.55 -29.04
CA SER A 39 15.23 19.41 -29.83
C SER A 39 14.94 19.25 -31.33
N ALA A 40 13.79 18.68 -31.70
CA ALA A 40 13.33 18.57 -33.07
C ALA A 40 13.01 19.91 -33.73
N LEU A 41 12.76 20.96 -32.94
CA LEU A 41 12.60 22.33 -33.44
C LEU A 41 13.95 22.97 -33.87
N ILE A 42 15.06 22.47 -33.33
CA ILE A 42 16.41 23.01 -33.59
C ILE A 42 17.11 22.19 -34.68
N THR A 43 16.96 20.89 -34.64
CA THR A 43 17.52 19.95 -35.64
C THR A 43 16.45 18.89 -35.95
N PRO A 44 15.82 18.89 -37.12
CA PRO A 44 14.75 17.94 -37.44
C PRO A 44 15.30 16.50 -37.45
N PRO A 45 14.94 15.67 -36.47
CA PRO A 45 15.30 14.26 -36.49
C PRO A 45 14.50 13.56 -37.59
N PRO A 46 14.99 12.43 -38.10
CA PRO A 46 14.24 11.65 -39.08
C PRO A 46 12.88 11.24 -38.48
N MET A 47 11.81 11.38 -39.27
CA MET A 47 10.41 11.17 -38.82
C MET A 47 10.17 9.83 -38.13
N TRP A 48 10.93 8.79 -38.48
CA TRP A 48 10.83 7.48 -37.83
C TRP A 48 11.27 7.50 -36.36
N THR A 49 12.19 8.39 -35.94
CA THR A 49 12.64 8.50 -34.53
C THR A 49 11.51 9.08 -33.66
N ILE A 50 10.78 10.05 -34.16
CA ILE A 50 9.61 10.62 -33.49
C ILE A 50 8.53 9.54 -33.35
N GLY A 51 8.27 8.78 -34.41
CA GLY A 51 7.36 7.66 -34.40
C GLY A 51 7.77 6.56 -33.41
N ALA A 52 9.05 6.20 -33.37
CA ALA A 52 9.59 5.18 -32.45
C ALA A 52 9.48 5.61 -30.97
N VAL A 53 9.83 6.86 -30.67
CA VAL A 53 9.69 7.42 -29.32
C VAL A 53 8.22 7.49 -28.91
N GLY A 54 7.34 7.96 -29.79
CA GLY A 54 5.90 8.01 -29.56
C GLY A 54 5.30 6.61 -29.31
N ALA A 55 5.68 5.63 -30.14
CA ALA A 55 5.25 4.24 -29.96
C ALA A 55 5.78 3.63 -28.65
N ALA A 56 7.05 3.85 -28.29
CA ALA A 56 7.62 3.38 -27.03
C ALA A 56 6.90 3.99 -25.82
N VAL A 57 6.65 5.29 -25.84
CA VAL A 57 5.89 5.99 -24.81
C VAL A 57 4.48 5.45 -24.71
N ALA A 58 3.79 5.25 -25.85
CA ALA A 58 2.45 4.69 -25.87
C ALA A 58 2.41 3.26 -25.30
N VAL A 59 3.32 2.39 -25.74
CA VAL A 59 3.40 0.99 -25.28
C VAL A 59 3.70 0.91 -23.78
N LEU A 60 4.62 1.73 -23.27
CA LEU A 60 4.98 1.73 -21.84
C LEU A 60 3.83 2.27 -20.96
N ASN A 61 2.96 3.11 -21.51
CA ASN A 61 1.88 3.75 -20.76
C ASN A 61 0.49 3.11 -21.00
N VAL A 62 0.37 2.21 -21.99
CA VAL A 62 -0.85 1.43 -22.15
C VAL A 62 -1.00 0.48 -20.97
N ALA A 63 -2.11 0.58 -20.27
CA ALA A 63 -2.48 -0.30 -19.17
C ALA A 63 -3.67 -1.18 -19.58
N PRO A 64 -3.41 -2.38 -20.13
CA PRO A 64 -4.49 -3.36 -20.36
C PRO A 64 -4.93 -3.90 -18.98
N GLY A 65 -5.99 -3.31 -18.41
CA GLY A 65 -6.47 -3.61 -17.08
C GLY A 65 -5.74 -2.81 -15.96
N PRO A 66 -5.57 -3.39 -14.76
CA PRO A 66 -5.01 -2.69 -13.60
C PRO A 66 -3.49 -2.47 -13.66
N ARG A 67 -2.80 -2.98 -14.70
CA ARG A 67 -1.35 -2.92 -14.82
C ARG A 67 -0.90 -2.43 -16.18
N SER A 68 0.19 -1.64 -16.19
CA SER A 68 0.86 -1.25 -17.43
C SER A 68 1.55 -2.43 -18.11
N VAL A 69 1.79 -2.32 -19.42
CA VAL A 69 2.58 -3.32 -20.17
C VAL A 69 3.97 -3.49 -19.55
N ALA A 70 4.60 -2.39 -19.14
CA ALA A 70 5.90 -2.42 -18.46
C ALA A 70 5.84 -3.24 -17.16
N ARG A 71 4.76 -3.13 -16.39
CA ARG A 71 4.57 -3.92 -15.16
C ARG A 71 4.34 -5.40 -15.46
N TRP A 72 3.56 -5.72 -16.49
CA TRP A 72 3.40 -7.10 -16.93
C TRP A 72 4.72 -7.72 -17.39
N ALA A 73 5.52 -6.97 -18.13
CA ALA A 73 6.86 -7.40 -18.56
C ALA A 73 7.78 -7.60 -17.33
N ALA A 74 7.76 -6.71 -16.35
CA ALA A 74 8.53 -6.85 -15.12
C ALA A 74 8.09 -8.06 -14.29
N VAL A 75 6.79 -8.32 -14.18
CA VAL A 75 6.24 -9.54 -13.53
C VAL A 75 6.67 -10.79 -14.28
N GLY A 76 6.58 -10.78 -15.62
CA GLY A 76 7.03 -11.89 -16.46
C GLY A 76 8.52 -12.17 -16.30
N TYR A 77 9.36 -11.14 -16.34
CA TYR A 77 10.80 -11.23 -16.12
C TYR A 77 11.13 -11.79 -14.73
N ARG A 78 10.48 -11.30 -13.67
CA ARG A 78 10.65 -11.85 -12.32
C ARG A 78 10.25 -13.31 -12.27
N ARG A 79 9.11 -13.68 -12.84
CA ARG A 79 8.65 -15.08 -12.88
C ARG A 79 9.66 -16.01 -13.55
N VAL A 80 10.30 -15.56 -14.63
CA VAL A 80 11.36 -16.34 -15.30
C VAL A 80 12.59 -16.43 -14.40
N ARG A 81 13.02 -15.32 -13.81
CA ARG A 81 14.17 -15.28 -12.91
C ARG A 81 13.96 -16.13 -11.64
N GLU A 82 12.75 -16.18 -11.11
CA GLU A 82 12.39 -16.93 -9.90
C GLU A 82 12.31 -18.44 -10.14
N ARG A 83 12.12 -18.89 -11.38
CA ARG A 83 12.26 -20.30 -11.73
C ARG A 83 13.70 -20.81 -11.58
N THR A 84 14.67 -19.93 -11.66
CA THR A 84 16.10 -20.25 -11.62
C THR A 84 16.77 -19.88 -10.29
N ALA A 85 16.12 -19.09 -9.44
CA ALA A 85 16.63 -18.65 -8.15
C ALA A 85 15.67 -19.06 -7.02
N PRO A 86 16.19 -19.54 -5.87
CA PRO A 86 15.35 -19.85 -4.72
C PRO A 86 14.60 -18.59 -4.28
N ASP A 87 13.35 -18.78 -3.87
CA ASP A 87 12.42 -17.74 -3.45
C ASP A 87 12.89 -17.07 -2.14
N ARG A 88 13.87 -16.19 -2.25
CA ARG A 88 14.33 -15.41 -1.11
C ARG A 88 13.40 -14.24 -0.95
N MET A 89 12.55 -14.31 0.06
CA MET A 89 11.83 -13.14 0.52
C MET A 89 12.81 -12.01 0.79
N THR A 90 12.56 -10.85 0.20
CA THR A 90 13.36 -9.65 0.39
C THR A 90 13.03 -8.98 1.73
N ALA A 91 13.09 -9.77 2.81
CA ALA A 91 13.01 -9.22 4.15
C ALA A 91 14.20 -8.32 4.41
N GLN A 92 13.96 -7.17 5.03
CA GLN A 92 15.03 -6.30 5.48
C GLN A 92 15.65 -6.89 6.75
N PRO A 93 16.99 -6.91 6.87
CA PRO A 93 17.62 -7.27 8.12
C PRO A 93 17.33 -6.20 9.18
N GLY A 94 16.86 -6.63 10.35
CA GLY A 94 16.48 -5.73 11.43
C GLY A 94 15.81 -6.48 12.58
N HIS A 95 15.16 -5.73 13.44
CA HIS A 95 14.38 -6.23 14.55
C HIS A 95 12.92 -5.96 14.31
N THR A 96 12.08 -6.96 14.52
CA THR A 96 10.63 -6.86 14.40
C THR A 96 10.00 -7.21 15.73
N ARG A 97 9.02 -6.42 16.13
CA ARG A 97 8.16 -6.69 17.27
C ARG A 97 6.71 -6.61 16.81
N THR A 98 5.93 -7.54 17.29
CA THR A 98 4.51 -7.62 17.02
C THR A 98 3.73 -7.68 18.31
N TRP A 99 2.58 -7.01 18.34
CA TRP A 99 1.62 -7.02 19.43
C TRP A 99 0.23 -7.27 18.90
N THR A 100 -0.59 -8.00 19.65
CA THR A 100 -2.03 -7.95 19.48
C THR A 100 -2.52 -6.63 20.08
N LEU A 101 -3.34 -5.90 19.33
CA LEU A 101 -3.88 -4.61 19.74
C LEU A 101 -5.35 -4.78 20.13
N TYR A 102 -5.66 -4.49 21.37
CA TYR A 102 -7.02 -4.42 21.90
C TYR A 102 -7.40 -2.96 22.07
N ALA A 103 -8.21 -2.43 21.16
CA ALA A 103 -8.72 -1.07 21.26
C ALA A 103 -9.56 -0.94 22.55
N ARG A 104 -9.44 0.19 23.23
CA ARG A 104 -10.23 0.45 24.45
C ARG A 104 -11.71 0.44 24.11
N HIS A 105 -12.49 -0.16 25.01
CA HIS A 105 -13.94 -0.28 24.82
C HIS A 105 -14.60 1.10 24.56
N GLY A 106 -15.47 1.16 23.57
CA GLY A 106 -16.17 2.40 23.22
C GLY A 106 -15.39 3.39 22.33
N THR A 107 -14.06 3.29 22.22
CA THR A 107 -13.24 4.25 21.44
C THR A 107 -13.71 4.39 20.00
N MET A 108 -14.08 3.29 19.36
CA MET A 108 -14.52 3.31 17.96
C MET A 108 -16.01 3.67 17.78
N GLN A 109 -16.79 3.67 18.85
CA GLN A 109 -18.22 4.02 18.82
C GLN A 109 -18.42 5.53 18.96
N ASP A 110 -17.58 6.19 19.76
CA ASP A 110 -17.60 7.63 19.95
C ASP A 110 -16.81 8.36 18.87
N PRO A 111 -17.38 9.37 18.17
CA PRO A 111 -16.68 10.17 17.18
C PRO A 111 -15.42 10.87 17.73
N GLN A 112 -15.48 11.36 18.98
CA GLN A 112 -14.32 12.01 19.62
C GLN A 112 -13.24 10.98 19.93
N GLY A 113 -13.61 9.84 20.50
CA GLY A 113 -12.68 8.74 20.77
C GLY A 113 -11.96 8.26 19.51
N ARG A 114 -12.68 8.16 18.38
CA ARG A 114 -12.04 7.86 17.08
C ARG A 114 -11.05 8.95 16.64
N ALA A 115 -11.41 10.21 16.78
CA ALA A 115 -10.53 11.32 16.43
C ALA A 115 -9.25 11.32 17.28
N ASP A 116 -9.37 11.09 18.58
CA ASP A 116 -8.25 11.00 19.51
C ASP A 116 -7.34 9.80 19.19
N TRP A 117 -7.95 8.65 18.84
CA TRP A 117 -7.22 7.46 18.40
C TRP A 117 -6.43 7.73 17.13
N HIS A 118 -7.05 8.34 16.12
CA HIS A 118 -6.36 8.72 14.88
C HIS A 118 -5.23 9.71 15.12
N ALA A 119 -5.43 10.69 16.01
CA ALA A 119 -4.40 11.64 16.38
C ALA A 119 -3.23 10.96 17.10
N ALA A 120 -3.50 10.01 18.00
CA ALA A 120 -2.47 9.21 18.68
C ALA A 120 -1.67 8.38 17.67
N PHE A 121 -2.35 7.71 16.74
CA PHE A 121 -1.69 6.92 15.70
C PHE A 121 -0.84 7.80 14.76
N ALA A 122 -1.34 8.97 14.36
CA ALA A 122 -0.56 9.91 13.54
C ALA A 122 0.70 10.42 14.26
N ARG A 123 0.63 10.67 15.57
CA ARG A 123 1.83 11.01 16.38
C ARG A 123 2.84 9.88 16.39
N SER A 124 2.38 8.63 16.61
CA SER A 124 3.26 7.44 16.59
C SER A 124 3.96 7.28 15.22
N LEU A 125 3.25 7.50 14.11
CA LEU A 125 3.83 7.48 12.77
C LEU A 125 4.86 8.60 12.56
N THR A 126 4.58 9.80 13.08
CA THR A 126 5.50 10.95 13.00
C THR A 126 6.78 10.67 13.79
N PHE A 127 6.65 10.13 15.01
CA PHE A 127 7.79 9.70 15.82
C PHE A 127 8.61 8.63 15.10
N ALA A 128 7.95 7.62 14.53
CA ALA A 128 8.57 6.53 13.80
C ALA A 128 9.40 7.01 12.58
N GLY A 129 8.90 8.01 11.85
CA GLY A 129 9.62 8.60 10.71
C GLY A 129 10.75 9.53 11.12
N GLY A 130 10.52 10.34 12.16
CA GLY A 130 11.46 11.36 12.60
C GLY A 130 12.63 10.81 13.40
N GLN A 131 12.34 10.13 14.50
CA GLN A 131 13.35 9.72 15.49
C GLN A 131 13.71 8.24 15.40
N ALA A 132 12.73 7.37 15.23
CA ALA A 132 12.93 5.93 15.25
C ALA A 132 13.47 5.36 13.93
N ARG A 133 13.38 6.07 12.83
CA ARG A 133 13.80 5.64 11.47
C ARG A 133 13.32 4.23 11.14
N THR A 134 12.08 3.92 11.52
CA THR A 134 11.48 2.62 11.23
C THR A 134 11.30 2.44 9.73
N SER A 135 11.47 1.21 9.25
CA SER A 135 11.25 0.90 7.83
C SER A 135 9.81 0.56 7.51
N GLY A 136 9.03 0.13 8.49
CA GLY A 136 7.63 -0.22 8.33
C GLY A 136 6.90 -0.42 9.64
N ILE A 137 5.69 0.09 9.70
CA ILE A 137 4.68 -0.20 10.71
C ILE A 137 3.52 -0.82 9.97
N GLN A 138 3.08 -1.98 10.39
CA GLN A 138 1.96 -2.68 9.78
C GLN A 138 0.83 -2.83 10.79
N VAL A 139 -0.34 -2.39 10.40
CA VAL A 139 -1.59 -2.75 11.07
C VAL A 139 -2.21 -3.88 10.24
N HIS A 140 -2.43 -5.00 10.87
CA HIS A 140 -2.97 -6.19 10.25
C HIS A 140 -4.21 -6.62 11.02
N ALA A 141 -5.26 -6.98 10.30
CA ALA A 141 -6.49 -7.49 10.87
C ALA A 141 -6.92 -8.76 10.12
N THR A 142 -7.35 -9.76 10.86
CA THR A 142 -7.93 -10.99 10.30
C THR A 142 -9.40 -11.11 10.68
N HIS A 143 -10.15 -11.64 9.77
CA HIS A 143 -11.51 -12.07 9.93
C HIS A 143 -11.59 -13.55 9.59
N HIS A 144 -12.08 -14.33 10.52
CA HIS A 144 -12.44 -15.72 10.28
C HIS A 144 -13.97 -15.80 10.17
N ALA A 145 -14.41 -16.37 9.07
CA ALA A 145 -15.82 -16.57 8.79
C ALA A 145 -16.47 -17.41 9.90
N ALA A 146 -17.77 -17.21 10.08
CA ALA A 146 -18.47 -17.86 11.16
C ALA A 146 -18.47 -19.38 11.01
N VAL A 147 -17.98 -20.07 12.05
CA VAL A 147 -18.29 -21.47 12.28
C VAL A 147 -19.44 -21.51 13.28
N GLY A 148 -20.65 -21.72 12.77
CA GLY A 148 -21.87 -21.55 13.56
C GLY A 148 -22.26 -20.08 13.73
N ALA A 149 -22.41 -19.61 14.97
CA ALA A 149 -22.81 -18.22 15.28
C ALA A 149 -21.62 -17.30 15.63
N THR A 150 -20.40 -17.79 15.58
CA THR A 150 -19.23 -17.05 16.10
C THR A 150 -18.28 -16.67 14.97
N THR A 151 -17.94 -15.39 14.90
CA THR A 151 -16.85 -14.90 14.07
C THR A 151 -15.68 -14.50 14.96
N ALA A 152 -14.46 -14.71 14.49
CA ALA A 152 -13.25 -14.29 15.21
C ALA A 152 -12.56 -13.15 14.45
N HIS A 153 -12.18 -12.12 15.21
CA HIS A 153 -11.40 -11.01 14.68
C HIS A 153 -10.15 -10.81 15.52
N THR A 154 -9.02 -10.68 14.87
CA THR A 154 -7.79 -10.31 15.54
C THR A 154 -7.19 -9.07 14.87
N GLN A 155 -6.61 -8.19 15.67
CA GLN A 155 -5.88 -7.04 15.17
C GLN A 155 -4.49 -7.03 15.76
N THR A 156 -3.49 -6.87 14.91
CA THR A 156 -2.09 -6.81 15.31
C THR A 156 -1.42 -5.56 14.79
N ILE A 157 -0.42 -5.08 15.51
CA ILE A 157 0.48 -4.05 15.06
C ILE A 157 1.90 -4.60 15.09
N SER A 158 2.61 -4.47 13.98
CA SER A 158 3.99 -4.93 13.83
C SER A 158 4.88 -3.76 13.46
N VAL A 159 6.04 -3.67 14.08
CA VAL A 159 7.05 -2.65 13.78
C VAL A 159 8.33 -3.32 13.36
N HIS A 160 8.90 -2.87 12.26
CA HIS A 160 10.23 -3.29 11.82
C HIS A 160 11.20 -2.13 11.90
N VAL A 161 12.27 -2.32 12.67
CA VAL A 161 13.39 -1.39 12.81
C VAL A 161 14.59 -2.01 12.10
N PRO A 162 15.12 -1.40 11.02
CA PRO A 162 16.33 -1.88 10.38
C PRO A 162 17.50 -1.85 11.34
N ARG A 163 18.58 -2.55 11.03
CA ARG A 163 19.79 -2.55 11.86
C ARG A 163 20.19 -1.12 12.22
N SER A 164 20.07 -0.79 13.49
CA SER A 164 20.43 0.50 14.09
C SER A 164 21.32 0.29 15.30
N LEU A 165 21.84 1.37 15.89
CA LEU A 165 22.71 1.29 17.07
C LEU A 165 21.97 0.80 18.32
N ALA A 166 20.65 0.95 18.39
CA ALA A 166 19.86 0.54 19.57
C ALA A 166 18.41 0.16 19.19
N PRO A 167 18.20 -0.90 18.37
CA PRO A 167 16.87 -1.23 17.86
C PRO A 167 15.88 -1.63 18.98
N ALA A 168 16.31 -2.30 20.02
CA ALA A 168 15.45 -2.67 21.14
C ALA A 168 14.88 -1.42 21.83
N ARG A 169 15.72 -0.44 22.14
CA ARG A 169 15.27 0.82 22.75
C ARG A 169 14.28 1.59 21.86
N VAL A 170 14.47 1.56 20.56
CA VAL A 170 13.55 2.19 19.61
C VAL A 170 12.19 1.50 19.65
N ILE A 171 12.17 0.17 19.71
CA ILE A 171 10.95 -0.63 19.83
C ILE A 171 10.23 -0.34 21.14
N ASP A 172 10.95 -0.28 22.28
CA ASP A 172 10.37 0.02 23.59
C ASP A 172 9.69 1.40 23.61
N ILE A 173 10.30 2.40 22.98
CA ILE A 173 9.71 3.74 22.88
C ILE A 173 8.46 3.71 21.99
N LEU A 174 8.49 2.99 20.87
CA LEU A 174 7.32 2.85 19.99
C LEU A 174 6.19 2.08 20.68
N GLU A 175 6.51 1.08 21.50
CA GLU A 175 5.52 0.37 22.31
C GLU A 175 4.82 1.34 23.28
N ALA A 176 5.57 2.21 23.94
CA ALA A 176 5.01 3.24 24.80
C ALA A 176 4.10 4.24 24.04
N GLU A 177 4.48 4.63 22.82
CA GLU A 177 3.64 5.47 21.96
C GLU A 177 2.36 4.76 21.52
N PHE A 178 2.44 3.47 21.16
CA PHE A 178 1.28 2.68 20.77
C PHE A 178 0.36 2.33 21.93
N ALA A 179 0.83 2.35 23.17
CA ALA A 179 -0.01 2.15 24.37
C ALA A 179 -1.15 3.19 24.46
N ALA A 180 -1.03 4.33 23.81
CA ALA A 180 -2.11 5.30 23.68
C ALA A 180 -3.28 4.80 22.78
N LEU A 181 -3.05 3.79 21.94
CA LEU A 181 -4.05 3.24 21.01
C LEU A 181 -4.95 2.18 21.68
N GLY A 182 -4.45 1.51 22.72
CA GLY A 182 -5.13 0.41 23.38
C GLY A 182 -4.15 -0.45 24.16
N ASP A 183 -4.63 -1.59 24.61
CA ASP A 183 -3.80 -2.57 25.31
C ASP A 183 -3.00 -3.39 24.30
N LEU A 184 -1.69 -3.46 24.50
CA LEU A 184 -0.75 -4.18 23.65
C LEU A 184 -0.31 -5.46 24.35
N VAL A 185 -0.60 -6.60 23.72
CA VAL A 185 -0.12 -7.90 24.21
C VAL A 185 0.96 -8.39 23.25
N PRO A 186 2.20 -8.62 23.73
CA PRO A 186 3.28 -9.13 22.90
C PRO A 186 2.88 -10.43 22.20
N LEU A 187 3.12 -10.49 20.89
CA LEU A 187 2.83 -11.64 20.05
C LEU A 187 4.11 -12.12 19.37
N THR A 188 4.38 -13.41 19.45
CA THR A 188 5.36 -14.06 18.58
C THR A 188 4.62 -14.57 17.35
N PRO A 189 4.78 -13.94 16.17
CA PRO A 189 4.07 -14.38 14.98
C PRO A 189 4.47 -15.80 14.58
N GLU A 190 3.50 -16.59 14.20
CA GLU A 190 3.76 -17.89 13.59
C GLU A 190 4.51 -17.73 12.27
N PRO A 191 5.38 -18.69 11.92
CA PRO A 191 6.00 -18.72 10.61
C PRO A 191 4.96 -18.67 9.50
N VAL A 192 5.25 -17.94 8.42
CA VAL A 192 4.36 -17.96 7.26
C VAL A 192 4.43 -19.34 6.61
N PRO A 193 3.30 -20.01 6.37
CA PRO A 193 3.28 -21.32 5.74
C PRO A 193 3.96 -21.30 4.38
N ALA A 194 4.73 -22.33 4.05
CA ALA A 194 5.42 -22.43 2.76
C ALA A 194 4.41 -22.62 1.63
N VAL A 195 4.76 -22.08 0.46
CA VAL A 195 3.96 -22.26 -0.76
C VAL A 195 4.34 -23.60 -1.39
N ILE A 196 3.39 -24.52 -1.47
CA ILE A 196 3.57 -25.85 -2.07
C ILE A 196 3.13 -25.89 -3.55
N GLU A 197 2.15 -25.08 -3.93
CA GLU A 197 1.67 -24.99 -5.31
C GLU A 197 1.37 -23.55 -5.72
N ARG A 198 1.50 -23.24 -7.01
CA ARG A 198 1.32 -21.90 -7.56
C ARG A 198 0.38 -21.94 -8.76
N GLY A 199 -0.83 -21.45 -8.56
CA GLY A 199 -1.75 -21.12 -9.64
C GLY A 199 -1.44 -19.76 -10.29
N SER A 200 -2.20 -19.42 -11.31
CA SER A 200 -2.08 -18.09 -11.96
C SER A 200 -2.53 -16.95 -11.04
N GLY A 201 -3.51 -17.18 -10.20
CA GLY A 201 -4.12 -16.18 -9.34
C GLY A 201 -4.24 -16.60 -7.88
N TRP A 202 -3.65 -17.72 -7.47
CA TRP A 202 -3.69 -18.24 -6.12
C TRP A 202 -2.40 -19.00 -5.78
N VAL A 203 -2.22 -19.32 -4.52
CA VAL A 203 -1.20 -20.23 -3.99
C VAL A 203 -1.85 -21.24 -3.06
N ALA A 204 -1.34 -22.46 -3.06
CA ALA A 204 -1.61 -23.45 -2.03
C ALA A 204 -0.47 -23.44 -1.01
N LEU A 205 -0.81 -23.52 0.26
CA LEU A 205 0.11 -23.46 1.38
C LEU A 205 0.22 -24.83 2.06
N GLU A 206 1.32 -25.05 2.77
CA GLU A 206 1.59 -26.30 3.46
C GLU A 206 0.56 -26.64 4.56
N ASP A 207 -0.17 -25.65 5.07
CA ASP A 207 -1.27 -25.83 6.02
C ASP A 207 -2.60 -26.27 5.35
N GLY A 208 -2.59 -26.52 4.04
CA GLY A 208 -3.73 -26.97 3.25
C GLY A 208 -4.65 -25.84 2.76
N ARG A 209 -4.39 -24.59 3.14
CA ARG A 209 -5.20 -23.45 2.69
C ARG A 209 -4.74 -22.92 1.35
N TYR A 210 -5.67 -22.32 0.64
CA TYR A 210 -5.43 -21.56 -0.57
C TYR A 210 -5.57 -20.07 -0.30
N ALA A 211 -4.76 -19.25 -0.95
CA ALA A 211 -4.77 -17.80 -0.76
C ALA A 211 -4.69 -17.05 -2.08
N THR A 212 -5.41 -15.96 -2.18
CA THR A 212 -5.22 -14.95 -3.23
C THR A 212 -5.17 -13.56 -2.62
N THR A 213 -4.21 -12.74 -3.04
CA THR A 213 -3.95 -11.44 -2.48
C THR A 213 -4.11 -10.35 -3.53
N ALA A 214 -4.80 -9.29 -3.16
CA ALA A 214 -4.91 -8.05 -3.90
C ALA A 214 -4.16 -6.92 -3.20
N ARG A 215 -3.62 -5.98 -3.96
CA ARG A 215 -3.20 -4.67 -3.48
C ARG A 215 -4.34 -3.68 -3.64
N ILE A 216 -4.59 -2.86 -2.64
CA ILE A 216 -5.54 -1.75 -2.74
C ILE A 216 -4.82 -0.60 -3.45
N THR A 217 -5.30 -0.25 -4.64
CA THR A 217 -4.68 0.78 -5.49
C THR A 217 -5.52 2.05 -5.62
N GLY A 218 -6.75 2.02 -5.14
CA GLY A 218 -7.64 3.17 -5.12
C GLY A 218 -8.58 3.13 -3.94
N TRP A 219 -8.75 4.30 -3.35
CA TRP A 219 -9.62 4.56 -2.23
C TRP A 219 -10.73 5.51 -2.68
N PRO A 220 -11.91 5.49 -2.05
CA PRO A 220 -12.93 6.51 -2.28
C PRO A 220 -12.39 7.87 -1.86
N ASP A 221 -12.88 8.91 -2.52
CA ASP A 221 -12.46 10.30 -2.21
C ASP A 221 -12.86 10.70 -0.78
N GLU A 222 -13.99 10.15 -0.28
CA GLU A 222 -14.50 10.39 1.07
C GLU A 222 -14.94 9.09 1.72
N THR A 223 -14.77 8.99 3.04
CA THR A 223 -15.21 7.85 3.84
C THR A 223 -15.72 8.29 5.20
N GLY A 224 -16.66 7.55 5.76
CA GLY A 224 -17.14 7.72 7.13
C GLY A 224 -16.20 7.13 8.20
N GLY A 225 -15.04 6.62 7.81
CA GLY A 225 -14.10 5.94 8.72
C GLY A 225 -14.39 4.45 8.92
N ASP A 226 -15.37 3.90 8.20
CA ASP A 226 -15.80 2.49 8.26
C ASP A 226 -15.31 1.63 7.08
N LEU A 227 -14.35 2.14 6.32
CA LEU A 227 -13.88 1.53 5.07
C LEU A 227 -13.25 0.15 5.29
N MET A 228 -12.37 0.05 6.28
CA MET A 228 -11.69 -1.22 6.60
C MET A 228 -12.65 -2.28 7.14
N PRO A 229 -13.56 -1.96 8.09
CA PRO A 229 -14.61 -2.89 8.50
C PRO A 229 -15.44 -3.43 7.33
N ARG A 230 -15.80 -2.59 6.35
CA ARG A 230 -16.59 -3.03 5.18
C ARG A 230 -15.89 -4.03 4.27
N LEU A 231 -14.56 -4.01 4.24
CA LEU A 231 -13.77 -4.98 3.47
C LEU A 231 -13.59 -6.30 4.21
N LEU A 232 -13.62 -6.25 5.53
CA LEU A 232 -13.20 -7.35 6.38
C LEU A 232 -14.36 -8.02 7.11
N LEU A 233 -15.27 -7.22 7.72
CA LEU A 233 -16.28 -7.73 8.62
C LEU A 233 -17.54 -8.21 7.89
N GLY A 234 -18.24 -9.19 8.48
CA GLY A 234 -19.51 -9.70 7.96
C GLY A 234 -19.40 -10.42 6.62
N GLN A 235 -18.24 -10.98 6.34
CA GLN A 235 -18.01 -11.76 5.12
C GLN A 235 -18.18 -13.26 5.42
N GLU A 236 -18.51 -14.01 4.38
CA GLU A 236 -18.70 -15.46 4.47
C GLU A 236 -17.37 -16.22 4.28
N ASP A 237 -16.31 -15.52 3.84
CA ASP A 237 -14.99 -16.04 3.59
C ASP A 237 -13.96 -15.46 4.58
N ASP A 238 -12.94 -16.24 4.88
CA ASP A 238 -11.82 -15.79 5.69
C ASP A 238 -11.03 -14.72 4.96
N ARG A 239 -10.72 -13.61 5.66
CA ARG A 239 -10.00 -12.48 5.10
C ARG A 239 -8.91 -11.97 6.02
N SER A 240 -7.84 -11.51 5.40
CA SER A 240 -6.77 -10.78 6.08
C SER A 240 -6.52 -9.46 5.37
N LEU A 241 -6.54 -8.37 6.13
CA LEU A 241 -6.28 -7.02 5.65
C LEU A 241 -5.05 -6.46 6.34
N ALA A 242 -4.11 -5.95 5.58
CA ALA A 242 -2.93 -5.29 6.13
C ALA A 242 -2.72 -3.92 5.51
N VAL A 243 -2.42 -2.95 6.35
CA VAL A 243 -1.98 -1.61 5.94
C VAL A 243 -0.56 -1.42 6.42
N LEU A 244 0.33 -1.21 5.49
CA LEU A 244 1.75 -1.01 5.72
C LEU A 244 2.09 0.46 5.57
N TYR A 245 2.48 1.07 6.67
CA TYR A 245 2.91 2.46 6.77
C TYR A 245 4.44 2.49 6.74
N ARG A 246 5.00 3.27 5.82
CA ARG A 246 6.44 3.55 5.74
C ARG A 246 6.66 5.04 5.98
N PRO A 247 6.89 5.45 7.23
CA PRO A 247 7.11 6.85 7.55
C PRO A 247 8.39 7.34 6.88
N LEU A 248 8.30 8.50 6.24
CA LEU A 248 9.45 9.15 5.61
C LEU A 248 10.21 9.98 6.65
N THR A 249 11.52 10.10 6.49
CA THR A 249 12.27 11.04 7.31
C THR A 249 11.83 12.49 7.01
N PRO A 250 12.04 13.46 7.93
CA PRO A 250 11.64 14.84 7.70
C PRO A 250 12.23 15.44 6.41
N GLY A 251 13.47 15.08 6.08
CA GLY A 251 14.09 15.52 4.83
C GLY A 251 13.50 14.91 3.57
N GLN A 252 13.11 13.63 3.64
CA GLN A 252 12.40 12.94 2.56
C GLN A 252 10.98 13.49 2.41
N SER A 253 10.28 13.74 3.52
CA SER A 253 8.94 14.31 3.53
C SER A 253 8.91 15.68 2.84
N ARG A 254 9.83 16.58 3.18
CA ARG A 254 9.95 17.91 2.52
C ARG A 254 10.25 17.78 1.03
N ARG A 255 11.16 16.88 0.64
CA ARG A 255 11.45 16.62 -0.79
C ARG A 255 10.24 16.07 -1.52
N SER A 256 9.57 15.10 -0.93
CA SER A 256 8.37 14.49 -1.53
C SER A 256 7.24 15.50 -1.69
N ALA A 257 6.97 16.33 -0.68
CA ALA A 257 5.97 17.38 -0.76
C ALA A 257 6.29 18.40 -1.87
N LYS A 258 7.56 18.84 -1.96
CA LYS A 258 8.01 19.75 -3.04
C LYS A 258 7.81 19.12 -4.43
N TRP A 259 8.16 17.85 -4.60
CA TRP A 259 7.97 17.14 -5.86
C TRP A 259 6.51 16.93 -6.21
N GLN A 260 5.65 16.60 -5.23
CA GLN A 260 4.21 16.44 -5.43
C GLN A 260 3.57 17.76 -5.87
N ARG A 261 3.95 18.87 -5.23
CA ARG A 261 3.49 20.20 -5.60
C ARG A 261 3.92 20.56 -7.03
N ALA A 262 5.20 20.48 -7.34
CA ALA A 262 5.72 20.77 -8.68
C ALA A 262 5.07 19.91 -9.78
N ALA A 263 4.84 18.61 -9.49
CA ALA A 263 4.14 17.72 -10.40
C ALA A 263 2.65 18.11 -10.55
N GLY A 264 2.00 18.52 -9.47
CA GLY A 264 0.61 19.02 -9.49
C GLY A 264 0.50 20.26 -10.36
N GLU A 265 1.32 21.27 -10.11
CA GLU A 265 1.33 22.53 -10.87
C GLU A 265 1.59 22.31 -12.37
N ALA A 266 2.45 21.34 -12.75
CA ALA A 266 2.77 21.05 -14.15
C ALA A 266 1.62 20.41 -14.94
N PHE A 267 0.64 19.80 -14.28
CA PHE A 267 -0.40 19.01 -14.95
C PHE A 267 -1.85 19.51 -14.70
N VAL A 268 -2.02 20.55 -13.90
CA VAL A 268 -3.34 21.10 -13.57
C VAL A 268 -3.58 22.35 -14.42
N THR A 269 -4.46 22.26 -15.39
CA THR A 269 -4.89 23.39 -16.23
C THR A 269 -6.22 24.00 -15.81
N ASP A 270 -6.90 23.39 -14.83
CA ASP A 270 -8.21 23.79 -14.35
C ASP A 270 -8.07 24.61 -13.04
N GLN A 271 -8.60 25.82 -13.03
CA GLN A 271 -8.47 26.78 -11.93
C GLN A 271 -9.06 26.26 -10.60
N ILE A 272 -10.18 25.53 -10.63
CA ILE A 272 -10.80 24.94 -9.44
C ILE A 272 -9.89 23.85 -8.84
N LYS A 273 -9.32 23.02 -9.71
CA LYS A 273 -8.38 21.98 -9.30
C LYS A 273 -7.10 22.57 -8.75
N GLN A 274 -6.65 23.70 -9.28
CA GLN A 274 -5.48 24.40 -8.81
C GLN A 274 -5.69 24.97 -7.41
N GLN A 275 -6.83 25.60 -7.15
CA GLN A 275 -7.19 26.07 -5.81
C GLN A 275 -7.25 24.95 -4.77
N THR A 276 -7.83 23.82 -5.13
CA THR A 276 -7.90 22.64 -4.25
C THR A 276 -6.51 22.07 -3.98
N LEU A 277 -5.64 22.05 -5.00
CA LEU A 277 -4.25 21.63 -4.87
C LEU A 277 -3.44 22.54 -3.97
N ASP A 278 -3.61 23.86 -4.11
CA ASP A 278 -2.94 24.87 -3.32
C ASP A 278 -3.36 24.82 -1.85
N ALA A 279 -4.66 24.63 -1.58
CA ALA A 279 -5.17 24.46 -0.23
C ALA A 279 -4.59 23.21 0.45
N ALA A 280 -4.67 22.04 -0.21
CA ALA A 280 -4.11 20.78 0.30
C ALA A 280 -2.58 20.84 0.47
N SER A 281 -1.89 21.54 -0.45
CA SER A 281 -0.44 21.74 -0.42
C SER A 281 -0.05 22.67 0.75
N GLY A 282 -0.84 23.72 1.00
CA GLY A 282 -0.65 24.63 2.13
C GLY A 282 -0.84 23.92 3.47
N GLU A 283 -1.88 23.08 3.60
CA GLU A 283 -2.15 22.30 4.79
C GLU A 283 -1.01 21.29 5.07
N ALA A 284 -0.57 20.57 4.03
CA ALA A 284 0.56 19.64 4.14
C ALA A 284 1.86 20.35 4.53
N HIS A 285 2.14 21.54 3.99
CA HIS A 285 3.30 22.34 4.37
C HIS A 285 3.21 22.84 5.81
N GLY A 286 2.04 23.27 6.26
CA GLY A 286 1.78 23.65 7.65
C GLY A 286 2.05 22.49 8.61
N ALA A 287 1.54 21.30 8.31
CA ALA A 287 1.78 20.11 9.12
C ALA A 287 3.28 19.72 9.15
N LEU A 288 3.96 19.76 8.00
CA LEU A 288 5.41 19.50 7.92
C LEU A 288 6.24 20.54 8.70
N ALA A 289 5.82 21.80 8.72
CA ALA A 289 6.47 22.85 9.51
C ALA A 289 6.31 22.60 11.03
N GLN A 290 5.19 22.00 11.43
CA GLN A 290 4.91 21.58 12.80
C GLN A 290 5.58 20.25 13.17
N GLY A 291 6.39 19.68 12.29
CA GLY A 291 7.16 18.45 12.56
C GLY A 291 6.49 17.15 12.11
N ALA A 292 5.32 17.21 11.47
CA ALA A 292 4.71 16.01 10.88
C ALA A 292 5.61 15.40 9.79
N THR A 293 5.39 14.13 9.51
CA THR A 293 6.09 13.40 8.43
C THR A 293 5.09 12.82 7.45
N LEU A 294 5.47 12.76 6.18
CA LEU A 294 4.71 12.01 5.19
C LEU A 294 4.92 10.51 5.38
N VAL A 295 3.91 9.75 5.02
CA VAL A 295 3.93 8.29 5.12
C VAL A 295 3.59 7.70 3.76
N ASP A 296 4.43 6.82 3.26
CA ASP A 296 4.06 5.95 2.15
C ASP A 296 3.13 4.84 2.67
N LEU A 297 2.03 4.62 1.99
CA LEU A 297 1.00 3.67 2.38
C LEU A 297 0.82 2.61 1.30
N ASP A 298 0.92 1.35 1.71
CA ASP A 298 0.51 0.19 0.92
C ASP A 298 -0.54 -0.60 1.69
N ALA A 299 -1.59 -1.05 1.02
CA ALA A 299 -2.59 -1.90 1.65
C ALA A 299 -2.87 -3.14 0.81
N TYR A 300 -3.10 -4.25 1.49
CA TYR A 300 -3.29 -5.57 0.88
C TYR A 300 -4.47 -6.28 1.53
N LEU A 301 -5.22 -6.97 0.70
CA LEU A 301 -6.32 -7.84 1.11
C LEU A 301 -6.03 -9.25 0.61
N THR A 302 -6.00 -10.23 1.50
CA THR A 302 -5.95 -11.66 1.16
C THR A 302 -7.27 -12.29 1.49
N VAL A 303 -7.81 -13.06 0.59
CA VAL A 303 -8.93 -13.97 0.83
C VAL A 303 -8.42 -15.40 0.83
N TRP A 304 -9.02 -16.23 1.68
CA TRP A 304 -8.61 -17.59 1.93
C TRP A 304 -9.70 -18.54 1.51
N GLY A 305 -9.34 -19.78 1.22
CA GLY A 305 -10.25 -20.85 0.89
C GLY A 305 -9.60 -22.21 1.04
N ASP A 306 -10.39 -23.28 0.96
CA ASP A 306 -9.94 -24.67 1.12
C ASP A 306 -9.66 -25.34 -0.23
N SER A 307 -9.96 -24.66 -1.33
CA SER A 307 -9.72 -25.13 -2.70
C SER A 307 -9.45 -23.98 -3.66
N PRO A 308 -8.90 -24.24 -4.87
CA PRO A 308 -8.76 -23.24 -5.91
C PRO A 308 -10.10 -22.58 -6.32
N GLU A 309 -11.18 -23.35 -6.30
CA GLU A 309 -12.52 -22.88 -6.62
C GLU A 309 -13.03 -21.94 -5.54
N SER A 310 -12.97 -22.36 -4.26
CA SER A 310 -13.46 -21.55 -3.14
C SER A 310 -12.72 -20.21 -3.03
N VAL A 311 -11.40 -20.19 -3.22
CA VAL A 311 -10.61 -18.97 -3.20
C VAL A 311 -10.91 -18.05 -4.40
N THR A 312 -11.33 -18.65 -5.54
CA THR A 312 -11.74 -17.89 -6.71
C THR A 312 -13.09 -17.23 -6.49
N ASP A 313 -14.03 -17.92 -5.86
CA ASP A 313 -15.34 -17.39 -5.51
C ASP A 313 -15.21 -16.30 -4.44
N ALA A 314 -14.43 -16.52 -3.39
CA ALA A 314 -14.13 -15.52 -2.36
C ALA A 314 -13.49 -14.26 -2.97
N ARG A 315 -12.61 -14.42 -3.94
CA ARG A 315 -12.02 -13.30 -4.71
C ARG A 315 -13.09 -12.50 -5.45
N TRP A 316 -14.06 -13.16 -6.08
CA TRP A 316 -15.18 -12.52 -6.76
C TRP A 316 -16.03 -11.70 -5.79
N GLN A 317 -16.40 -12.28 -4.65
CA GLN A 317 -17.18 -11.61 -3.61
C GLN A 317 -16.42 -10.39 -3.05
N ALA A 318 -15.12 -10.54 -2.80
CA ALA A 318 -14.29 -9.43 -2.34
C ALA A 318 -14.20 -8.30 -3.38
N ALA A 319 -14.11 -8.61 -4.68
CA ALA A 319 -14.09 -7.63 -5.74
C ALA A 319 -15.42 -6.85 -5.82
N LEU A 320 -16.55 -7.56 -5.76
CA LEU A 320 -17.88 -6.94 -5.75
C LEU A 320 -18.09 -6.04 -4.52
N GLY A 321 -17.66 -6.51 -3.34
CA GLY A 321 -17.72 -5.73 -2.12
C GLY A 321 -16.87 -4.46 -2.19
N ALA A 322 -15.67 -4.55 -2.72
CA ALA A 322 -14.78 -3.42 -2.91
C ALA A 322 -15.34 -2.38 -3.89
N ASP A 323 -15.90 -2.84 -5.02
CA ASP A 323 -16.50 -1.95 -6.02
C ASP A 323 -17.69 -1.16 -5.46
N ARG A 324 -18.55 -1.77 -4.65
CA ARG A 324 -19.65 -1.08 -3.97
C ARG A 324 -19.18 0.08 -3.10
N HIS A 325 -17.97 -0.02 -2.58
CA HIS A 325 -17.34 1.00 -1.73
C HIS A 325 -16.32 1.87 -2.48
N ARG A 326 -16.26 1.77 -3.80
CA ARG A 326 -15.33 2.51 -4.66
C ARG A 326 -13.86 2.25 -4.30
N ILE A 327 -13.57 1.05 -3.77
CA ILE A 327 -12.22 0.59 -3.49
C ILE A 327 -11.73 -0.18 -4.71
N ARG A 328 -10.52 0.13 -5.15
CA ARG A 328 -9.93 -0.52 -6.30
C ARG A 328 -8.92 -1.57 -5.88
N LEU A 329 -9.19 -2.83 -6.23
CA LEU A 329 -8.32 -3.97 -5.97
C LEU A 329 -7.50 -4.31 -7.23
N ASP A 330 -6.21 -4.49 -7.07
CA ASP A 330 -5.31 -5.08 -8.06
C ASP A 330 -4.88 -6.47 -7.58
N TRP A 331 -5.52 -7.50 -8.10
CA TRP A 331 -5.17 -8.89 -7.79
C TRP A 331 -3.78 -9.20 -8.35
N LEU A 332 -2.86 -9.59 -7.46
CA LEU A 332 -1.42 -9.71 -7.75
C LEU A 332 -1.11 -10.99 -8.53
N LEU A 333 -1.72 -11.13 -9.73
CA LEU A 333 -1.54 -12.29 -10.61
C LEU A 333 -0.05 -12.51 -10.92
N GLY A 334 0.40 -13.75 -10.80
CA GLY A 334 1.79 -14.15 -11.02
C GLY A 334 2.75 -13.79 -9.87
N GLN A 335 2.29 -13.14 -8.81
CA GLN A 335 3.08 -12.77 -7.63
C GLN A 335 2.48 -13.26 -6.31
N GLN A 336 1.48 -14.15 -6.38
CA GLN A 336 0.74 -14.61 -5.20
C GLN A 336 1.64 -15.27 -4.15
N HIS A 337 2.70 -15.97 -4.59
CA HIS A 337 3.69 -16.61 -3.72
C HIS A 337 4.48 -15.65 -2.81
N ARG A 338 4.46 -14.36 -3.11
CA ARG A 338 5.03 -13.30 -2.26
C ARG A 338 3.95 -12.45 -1.61
N ALA A 339 2.83 -12.34 -2.30
CA ALA A 339 1.78 -11.42 -1.91
C ALA A 339 1.08 -11.83 -0.61
N HIS A 340 0.87 -13.15 -0.40
CA HIS A 340 0.20 -13.66 0.80
C HIS A 340 0.90 -13.26 2.11
N VAL A 341 2.23 -13.10 2.08
CA VAL A 341 3.02 -12.65 3.24
C VAL A 341 2.69 -11.20 3.65
N MET A 342 2.22 -10.39 2.68
CA MET A 342 1.92 -8.97 2.96
C MET A 342 0.76 -8.79 3.93
N THR A 343 -0.10 -9.78 4.06
CA THR A 343 -1.22 -9.81 5.02
C THR A 343 -0.94 -10.75 6.21
N SER A 344 0.32 -10.95 6.53
CA SER A 344 0.77 -11.57 7.79
C SER A 344 1.52 -10.52 8.62
N PRO A 345 1.72 -10.75 9.92
CA PRO A 345 2.54 -9.86 10.77
C PRO A 345 3.98 -9.65 10.26
N HIS A 346 4.46 -10.52 9.38
CA HIS A 346 5.79 -10.40 8.76
C HIS A 346 5.86 -9.39 7.61
N GLY A 347 4.72 -8.91 7.10
CA GLY A 347 4.67 -7.92 6.02
C GLY A 347 5.46 -6.64 6.31
N ALA A 348 5.56 -6.25 7.58
CA ALA A 348 6.34 -5.09 8.02
C ALA A 348 7.84 -5.16 7.63
N THR A 349 8.38 -6.37 7.46
CA THR A 349 9.80 -6.58 7.10
C THR A 349 10.07 -6.42 5.61
N THR A 350 9.06 -6.33 4.77
CA THR A 350 9.22 -6.30 3.32
C THR A 350 9.71 -4.95 2.81
N ARG A 351 10.58 -4.98 1.81
CA ARG A 351 11.07 -3.76 1.17
C ARG A 351 10.00 -3.13 0.27
N LYS A 352 10.04 -1.79 0.18
CA LYS A 352 9.26 -1.08 -0.84
C LYS A 352 9.59 -1.64 -2.24
N GLY A 353 8.55 -1.96 -3.01
CA GLY A 353 8.71 -2.54 -4.34
C GLY A 353 9.07 -4.04 -4.36
N ALA A 354 8.96 -4.75 -3.25
CA ALA A 354 9.08 -6.21 -3.21
C ALA A 354 7.99 -6.88 -4.06
N ILE A 355 6.82 -6.26 -4.09
CA ILE A 355 5.69 -6.62 -4.95
C ILE A 355 5.48 -5.47 -5.94
N LEU A 356 5.34 -5.79 -7.21
CA LEU A 356 5.19 -4.83 -8.32
C LEU A 356 3.71 -4.59 -8.65
#